data_41650fa3ec64231ed86bd07ef6ce2f00
#
_entry.id   41650fa3ec64231ed86bd07ef6ce2f00
#
_cell.length_a   1.000
_cell.length_b   1.000
_cell.length_c   1.000
_cell.angle_alpha   90.00
_cell.angle_beta   90.00
_cell.angle_gamma   90.00
#
_symmetry.space_group_name_H-M   'P 1'
#
loop_
_entity.id
_entity.type
_entity.pdbx_description
1 polymer ?
#
loop_
_entity_poly.entity_id
_entity_poly.type
_entity_poly.pdbx_seq_one_letter_code
_entity_poly.pdbx_strand_id
1 'polypeptide(L)'
;PGVSLVGESREQEARDKAAALEGRCGIAMIGQIQSKKANSVARWASEVHSLDSLKLANGLNRGMALALERGDRTGEILPCMVQLSYDGDTARGGAHLDDVPAIVEAVEESEHLAMVGFMVVPPLDSQPREVFAQARSLTDDYAAKLNRNLRLSAGMSGDFPDAIACGSDIVRVGTALLGPRPVV
;
A
#
# COMPACT_ATOMS: atom_id res chain seq x y z
N PRO A 1 12.73 -19.86 7.34
CA PRO A 1 13.36 -18.63 6.89
C PRO A 1 12.30 -17.57 6.81
N GLY A 2 12.45 -16.51 7.65
CA GLY A 2 11.36 -15.66 8.05
C GLY A 2 10.91 -14.69 6.98
N VAL A 3 9.71 -14.91 6.45
CA VAL A 3 8.93 -13.85 5.81
C VAL A 3 8.40 -12.97 6.94
N SER A 4 8.79 -11.70 6.93
CA SER A 4 8.39 -10.74 7.96
C SER A 4 7.11 -9.96 7.62
N LEU A 5 6.74 -9.92 6.33
CA LEU A 5 5.58 -9.19 5.82
C LEU A 5 4.93 -9.95 4.67
N VAL A 6 3.61 -10.11 4.69
CA VAL A 6 2.80 -10.67 3.59
C VAL A 6 1.77 -9.65 3.12
N GLY A 7 1.47 -9.66 1.82
CA GLY A 7 0.46 -8.78 1.22
C GLY A 7 -0.90 -9.46 1.11
N GLU A 8 -1.97 -8.74 1.49
CA GLU A 8 -3.35 -9.17 1.34
C GLU A 8 -4.20 -8.14 0.61
N SER A 9 -5.04 -8.62 -0.31
CA SER A 9 -5.89 -7.74 -1.12
C SER A 9 -7.34 -7.62 -0.64
N ARG A 10 -7.79 -8.49 0.27
CA ARG A 10 -9.14 -8.48 0.81
C ARG A 10 -9.11 -8.24 2.32
N GLU A 11 -9.75 -7.17 2.77
CA GLU A 11 -9.72 -6.73 4.17
C GLU A 11 -10.16 -7.83 5.15
N GLN A 12 -11.22 -8.57 4.82
CA GLN A 12 -11.72 -9.64 5.69
C GLN A 12 -10.68 -10.76 5.86
N GLU A 13 -10.12 -11.25 4.76
CA GLU A 13 -9.08 -12.30 4.77
C GLU A 13 -7.83 -11.82 5.53
N ALA A 14 -7.44 -10.56 5.32
CA ALA A 14 -6.30 -9.95 5.97
C ALA A 14 -6.48 -9.86 7.50
N ARG A 15 -7.65 -9.41 7.95
CA ARG A 15 -8.00 -9.30 9.36
C ARG A 15 -7.97 -10.66 10.06
N ASP A 16 -8.59 -11.68 9.45
CA ASP A 16 -8.64 -13.02 10.02
C ASP A 16 -7.22 -13.65 10.08
N LYS A 17 -6.40 -13.39 9.06
CA LYS A 17 -4.99 -13.79 9.01
C LYS A 17 -4.16 -13.06 10.06
N ALA A 18 -4.36 -11.76 10.25
CA ALA A 18 -3.66 -10.99 11.28
C ALA A 18 -3.90 -11.55 12.68
N ALA A 19 -5.16 -11.90 12.98
CA ALA A 19 -5.51 -12.54 14.24
C ALA A 19 -4.83 -13.91 14.41
N ALA A 20 -4.80 -14.73 13.34
CA ALA A 20 -4.19 -16.06 13.38
C ALA A 20 -2.65 -16.02 13.48
N LEU A 21 -2.01 -14.98 12.97
CA LEU A 21 -0.55 -14.83 13.01
C LEU A 21 -0.03 -14.29 14.34
N GLU A 22 -0.86 -13.69 15.18
CA GLU A 22 -0.48 -13.20 16.52
C GLU A 22 0.81 -12.36 16.53
N GLY A 23 0.99 -11.51 15.54
CA GLY A 23 2.18 -10.65 15.39
C GLY A 23 3.46 -11.35 14.88
N ARG A 24 3.42 -12.67 14.58
CA ARG A 24 4.59 -13.40 14.06
C ARG A 24 5.01 -12.97 12.66
N CYS A 25 4.10 -12.37 11.91
CA CYS A 25 4.35 -11.79 10.59
C CYS A 25 3.43 -10.59 10.39
N GLY A 26 3.96 -9.51 9.86
CA GLY A 26 3.18 -8.33 9.50
C GLY A 26 2.30 -8.57 8.27
N ILE A 27 1.22 -7.82 8.17
CA ILE A 27 0.35 -7.84 6.98
C ILE A 27 0.28 -6.45 6.36
N ALA A 28 0.66 -6.37 5.08
CA ALA A 28 0.45 -5.19 4.26
C ALA A 28 -0.91 -5.28 3.55
N MET A 29 -1.74 -4.26 3.70
CA MET A 29 -2.94 -4.13 2.90
C MET A 29 -2.57 -3.59 1.53
N ILE A 30 -2.72 -4.42 0.49
CA ILE A 30 -2.36 -4.08 -0.90
C ILE A 30 -3.58 -3.95 -1.83
N GLY A 31 -4.76 -4.31 -1.37
CA GLY A 31 -6.02 -4.14 -2.12
C GLY A 31 -6.74 -2.86 -1.73
N GLN A 32 -7.67 -2.43 -2.59
CA GLN A 32 -8.46 -1.23 -2.36
C GLN A 32 -9.21 -1.27 -1.02
N ILE A 33 -9.12 -0.18 -0.27
CA ILE A 33 -9.78 -0.04 1.02
C ILE A 33 -11.01 0.85 0.88
N GLN A 34 -12.18 0.29 1.14
CA GLN A 34 -13.38 1.13 1.29
C GLN A 34 -13.21 2.03 2.52
N SER A 35 -13.49 3.33 2.41
CA SER A 35 -13.26 4.30 3.49
C SER A 35 -13.93 3.91 4.82
N LYS A 36 -15.10 3.24 4.77
CA LYS A 36 -15.79 2.72 5.96
C LYS A 36 -15.02 1.61 6.69
N LYS A 37 -14.02 1.00 6.05
CA LYS A 37 -13.15 -0.05 6.60
C LYS A 37 -11.84 0.48 7.18
N ALA A 38 -11.57 1.77 7.06
CA ALA A 38 -10.32 2.39 7.54
C ALA A 38 -10.03 2.06 9.01
N ASN A 39 -11.03 2.18 9.88
CA ASN A 39 -10.89 1.85 11.31
C ASN A 39 -10.57 0.35 11.55
N SER A 40 -11.11 -0.54 10.73
CA SER A 40 -10.77 -1.97 10.81
C SER A 40 -9.33 -2.22 10.40
N VAL A 41 -8.92 -1.67 9.24
CA VAL A 41 -7.55 -1.80 8.72
C VAL A 41 -6.53 -1.24 9.70
N ALA A 42 -6.79 -0.09 10.30
CA ALA A 42 -5.90 0.55 11.27
C ALA A 42 -5.57 -0.32 12.50
N ARG A 43 -6.42 -1.28 12.87
CA ARG A 43 -6.18 -2.16 14.02
C ARG A 43 -5.10 -3.20 13.77
N TRP A 44 -5.01 -3.73 12.56
CA TRP A 44 -4.19 -4.91 12.27
C TRP A 44 -3.11 -4.68 11.21
N ALA A 45 -3.27 -3.70 10.31
CA ALA A 45 -2.32 -3.51 9.22
C ALA A 45 -0.95 -3.09 9.75
N SER A 46 0.08 -3.75 9.27
CA SER A 46 1.48 -3.37 9.51
C SER A 46 1.95 -2.31 8.52
N GLU A 47 1.44 -2.36 7.29
CA GLU A 47 1.62 -1.34 6.25
C GLU A 47 0.35 -1.25 5.40
N VAL A 48 0.13 -0.10 4.76
CA VAL A 48 -0.91 0.10 3.73
C VAL A 48 -0.24 0.55 2.45
N HIS A 49 -0.42 -0.20 1.35
CA HIS A 49 0.14 0.16 0.04
C HIS A 49 -0.92 0.75 -0.91
N SER A 50 -2.16 0.76 -0.50
CA SER A 50 -3.33 1.11 -1.33
C SER A 50 -4.02 2.41 -0.87
N LEU A 51 -3.25 3.35 -0.31
CA LEU A 51 -3.78 4.67 0.03
C LEU A 51 -4.04 5.45 -1.26
N ASP A 52 -5.31 5.80 -1.51
CA ASP A 52 -5.74 6.37 -2.78
C ASP A 52 -6.54 7.69 -2.66
N SER A 53 -6.76 8.21 -1.47
CA SER A 53 -7.57 9.41 -1.30
C SER A 53 -7.36 10.09 0.05
N LEU A 54 -7.62 11.41 0.10
CA LEU A 54 -7.66 12.19 1.34
C LEU A 54 -8.63 11.62 2.37
N LYS A 55 -9.79 11.16 1.89
CA LYS A 55 -10.81 10.55 2.75
C LYS A 55 -10.28 9.31 3.46
N LEU A 56 -9.52 8.48 2.73
CA LEU A 56 -8.92 7.27 3.29
C LEU A 56 -7.78 7.62 4.25
N ALA A 57 -6.90 8.56 3.91
CA ALA A 57 -5.82 9.04 4.79
C ALA A 57 -6.37 9.52 6.14
N ASN A 58 -7.35 10.42 6.10
CA ASN A 58 -8.01 10.92 7.30
C ASN A 58 -8.72 9.80 8.09
N GLY A 59 -9.31 8.83 7.39
CA GLY A 59 -9.96 7.67 7.99
C GLY A 59 -8.96 6.76 8.72
N LEU A 60 -7.82 6.48 8.10
CA LEU A 60 -6.76 5.67 8.70
C LEU A 60 -6.14 6.37 9.92
N ASN A 61 -5.85 7.68 9.83
CA ASN A 61 -5.31 8.44 10.97
C ASN A 61 -6.25 8.39 12.18
N ARG A 62 -7.54 8.67 12.00
CA ARG A 62 -8.55 8.53 13.06
C ARG A 62 -8.67 7.09 13.55
N GLY A 63 -8.61 6.11 12.64
CA GLY A 63 -8.65 4.68 12.98
C GLY A 63 -7.47 4.26 13.84
N MET A 64 -6.29 4.80 13.57
CA MET A 64 -5.08 4.58 14.37
C MET A 64 -5.23 5.14 15.78
N ALA A 65 -5.67 6.39 15.92
CA ALA A 65 -5.92 6.99 17.23
C ALA A 65 -6.88 6.15 18.09
N LEU A 66 -8.01 5.72 17.48
CA LEU A 66 -8.98 4.86 18.14
C LEU A 66 -8.42 3.48 18.53
N ALA A 67 -7.59 2.88 17.66
CA ALA A 67 -6.99 1.58 17.95
C ALA A 67 -5.98 1.65 19.09
N LEU A 68 -5.21 2.72 19.17
CA LEU A 68 -4.27 3.00 20.27
C LEU A 68 -5.01 3.24 21.59
N GLU A 69 -6.03 4.08 21.58
CA GLU A 69 -6.86 4.37 22.77
C GLU A 69 -7.51 3.10 23.35
N ARG A 70 -7.93 2.17 22.49
CA ARG A 70 -8.55 0.91 22.91
C ARG A 70 -7.55 -0.20 23.26
N GLY A 71 -6.27 0.01 22.98
CA GLY A 71 -5.25 -1.04 23.14
C GLY A 71 -5.32 -2.15 22.09
N ASP A 72 -6.01 -1.91 20.95
CA ASP A 72 -6.10 -2.87 19.84
C ASP A 72 -4.74 -3.03 19.13
N ARG A 73 -3.85 -2.04 19.27
CA ARG A 73 -2.49 -2.06 18.74
C ARG A 73 -1.53 -1.26 19.63
N THR A 74 -0.23 -1.54 19.51
CA THR A 74 0.83 -0.86 20.25
C THR A 74 1.72 0.03 19.38
N GLY A 75 1.81 -0.25 18.06
CA GLY A 75 2.58 0.57 17.15
C GLY A 75 1.85 1.88 16.85
N GLU A 76 2.48 3.01 17.15
CA GLU A 76 1.88 4.35 17.08
C GLU A 76 1.76 4.88 15.64
N ILE A 77 2.58 4.37 14.71
CA ILE A 77 2.65 4.83 13.33
C ILE A 77 2.27 3.71 12.36
N LEU A 78 1.45 4.04 11.39
CA LEU A 78 1.09 3.17 10.27
C LEU A 78 1.82 3.64 9.01
N PRO A 79 2.81 2.88 8.51
CA PRO A 79 3.47 3.18 7.24
C PRO A 79 2.47 3.07 6.08
N CYS A 80 2.43 4.10 5.22
CA CYS A 80 1.52 4.19 4.09
C CYS A 80 2.29 4.44 2.79
N MET A 81 1.89 3.75 1.72
CA MET A 81 2.26 4.05 0.35
C MET A 81 1.03 4.58 -0.38
N VAL A 82 1.21 5.63 -1.16
CA VAL A 82 0.15 6.15 -2.04
C VAL A 82 0.12 5.30 -3.30
N GLN A 83 -1.05 4.71 -3.58
CA GLN A 83 -1.26 4.00 -4.84
C GLN A 83 -1.55 5.00 -5.95
N LEU A 84 -0.79 4.88 -7.06
CA LEU A 84 -0.90 5.73 -8.24
C LEU A 84 -1.85 5.11 -9.27
N SER A 85 -2.70 5.93 -9.88
CA SER A 85 -3.50 5.56 -11.06
C SER A 85 -3.03 6.37 -12.27
N TYR A 86 -2.59 5.68 -13.33
CA TYR A 86 -2.11 6.31 -14.56
C TYR A 86 -3.17 6.41 -15.66
N ASP A 87 -4.32 5.76 -15.49
CA ASP A 87 -5.44 5.80 -16.43
C ASP A 87 -6.70 6.44 -15.83
N GLY A 88 -6.65 6.80 -14.53
CA GLY A 88 -7.79 7.36 -13.82
C GLY A 88 -8.93 6.36 -13.57
N ASP A 89 -8.73 5.07 -13.84
CA ASP A 89 -9.71 4.02 -13.53
C ASP A 89 -9.75 3.73 -12.02
N THR A 90 -10.61 4.44 -11.31
CA THR A 90 -10.80 4.29 -9.86
C THR A 90 -11.40 2.95 -9.45
N ALA A 91 -11.94 2.16 -10.39
CA ALA A 91 -12.46 0.81 -10.09
C ALA A 91 -11.34 -0.16 -9.66
N ARG A 92 -10.10 0.11 -10.08
CA ARG A 92 -8.92 -0.65 -9.68
C ARG A 92 -8.17 -0.05 -8.48
N GLY A 93 -8.70 1.04 -7.91
CA GLY A 93 -8.03 1.84 -6.89
C GLY A 93 -6.90 2.70 -7.46
N GLY A 94 -6.33 3.53 -6.60
CA GLY A 94 -5.26 4.44 -6.95
C GLY A 94 -5.75 5.89 -7.05
N ALA A 95 -4.90 6.79 -6.61
CA ALA A 95 -5.11 8.23 -6.68
C ALA A 95 -4.80 8.74 -8.09
N HIS A 96 -5.61 9.66 -8.58
CA HIS A 96 -5.25 10.46 -9.75
C HIS A 96 -3.95 11.22 -9.47
N LEU A 97 -3.07 11.36 -10.45
CA LEU A 97 -1.76 12.00 -10.24
C LEU A 97 -1.88 13.43 -9.70
N ASP A 98 -2.93 14.15 -10.09
CA ASP A 98 -3.20 15.51 -9.61
C ASP A 98 -3.58 15.56 -8.12
N ASP A 99 -4.09 14.47 -7.55
CA ASP A 99 -4.48 14.38 -6.15
C ASP A 99 -3.32 13.95 -5.23
N VAL A 100 -2.25 13.39 -5.81
CA VAL A 100 -1.10 12.85 -5.06
C VAL A 100 -0.48 13.88 -4.13
N PRO A 101 -0.22 15.15 -4.54
CA PRO A 101 0.37 16.14 -3.63
C PRO A 101 -0.44 16.36 -2.36
N ALA A 102 -1.77 16.49 -2.49
CA ALA A 102 -2.65 16.70 -1.34
C ALA A 102 -2.73 15.47 -0.42
N ILE A 103 -2.68 14.24 -0.99
CA ILE A 103 -2.67 13.02 -0.19
C ILE A 103 -1.35 12.88 0.58
N VAL A 104 -0.22 13.17 -0.07
CA VAL A 104 1.10 13.13 0.59
C VAL A 104 1.15 14.15 1.73
N GLU A 105 0.68 15.38 1.50
CA GLU A 105 0.62 16.42 2.53
C GLU A 105 -0.22 15.97 3.73
N ALA A 106 -1.41 15.41 3.49
CA ALA A 106 -2.27 14.91 4.56
C ALA A 106 -1.63 13.77 5.36
N VAL A 107 -0.81 12.90 4.74
CA VAL A 107 -0.06 11.86 5.44
C VAL A 107 1.05 12.48 6.28
N GLU A 108 1.80 13.47 5.73
CA GLU A 108 2.89 14.15 6.45
C GLU A 108 2.39 14.96 7.66
N GLU A 109 1.18 15.52 7.58
CA GLU A 109 0.54 16.23 8.68
C GLU A 109 -0.16 15.31 9.70
N SER A 110 -0.28 14.03 9.39
CA SER A 110 -0.95 13.05 10.26
C SER A 110 -0.08 12.65 11.44
N GLU A 111 -0.69 12.55 12.62
CA GLU A 111 0.00 12.11 13.85
C GLU A 111 0.38 10.62 13.80
N HIS A 112 -0.41 9.80 13.14
CA HIS A 112 -0.29 8.34 13.19
C HIS A 112 0.02 7.68 11.85
N LEU A 113 0.27 8.45 10.78
CA LEU A 113 0.66 7.91 9.49
C LEU A 113 2.09 8.33 9.14
N ALA A 114 2.77 7.53 8.34
CA ALA A 114 4.06 7.90 7.76
C ALA A 114 4.08 7.56 6.27
N MET A 115 4.46 8.54 5.45
CA MET A 115 4.71 8.30 4.03
C MET A 115 6.00 7.49 3.85
N VAL A 116 5.88 6.28 3.28
CA VAL A 116 7.04 5.38 3.08
C VAL A 116 7.28 5.03 1.60
N GLY A 117 6.44 5.50 0.70
CA GLY A 117 6.63 5.28 -0.73
C GLY A 117 5.36 5.33 -1.56
N PHE A 118 5.48 4.81 -2.76
CA PHE A 118 4.38 4.70 -3.71
C PHE A 118 4.14 3.27 -4.14
N MET A 119 2.93 2.98 -4.59
CA MET A 119 2.55 1.71 -5.16
C MET A 119 1.89 1.92 -6.50
N VAL A 120 2.13 1.02 -7.46
CA VAL A 120 1.46 1.07 -8.76
C VAL A 120 1.07 -0.31 -9.25
N VAL A 121 -0.08 -0.37 -9.91
CA VAL A 121 -0.52 -1.48 -10.76
C VAL A 121 -0.72 -0.91 -12.16
N PRO A 122 0.06 -1.34 -13.16
CA PRO A 122 -0.07 -0.81 -14.50
C PRO A 122 -1.48 -1.03 -15.07
N PRO A 123 -2.01 -0.08 -15.87
CA PRO A 123 -3.20 -0.30 -16.66
C PRO A 123 -3.07 -1.52 -17.58
N LEU A 124 -4.18 -2.24 -17.81
CA LEU A 124 -4.17 -3.48 -18.62
C LEU A 124 -3.66 -3.27 -20.05
N ASP A 125 -3.97 -2.12 -20.64
CA ASP A 125 -3.61 -1.77 -22.02
C ASP A 125 -2.34 -0.90 -22.10
N SER A 126 -1.55 -0.83 -21.02
CA SER A 126 -0.31 -0.05 -20.98
C SER A 126 0.91 -0.90 -21.25
N GLN A 127 2.04 -0.22 -21.46
CA GLN A 127 3.37 -0.82 -21.41
C GLN A 127 3.84 -0.82 -19.94
N PRO A 128 3.87 -1.95 -19.23
CA PRO A 128 4.16 -1.97 -17.79
C PRO A 128 5.48 -1.29 -17.45
N ARG A 129 6.49 -1.47 -18.28
CA ARG A 129 7.83 -0.90 -18.10
C ARG A 129 7.85 0.63 -18.09
N GLU A 130 7.04 1.27 -18.93
CA GLU A 130 6.92 2.73 -18.98
C GLU A 130 6.26 3.24 -17.69
N VAL A 131 5.20 2.56 -17.24
CA VAL A 131 4.50 2.91 -15.99
C VAL A 131 5.42 2.74 -14.79
N PHE A 132 6.21 1.67 -14.73
CA PHE A 132 7.18 1.47 -13.64
C PHE A 132 8.27 2.54 -13.61
N ALA A 133 8.80 2.91 -14.79
CA ALA A 133 9.80 3.96 -14.89
C ALA A 133 9.25 5.33 -14.44
N GLN A 134 8.03 5.68 -14.83
CA GLN A 134 7.35 6.91 -14.39
C GLN A 134 7.10 6.89 -12.88
N ALA A 135 6.62 5.77 -12.33
CA ALA A 135 6.39 5.62 -10.89
C ALA A 135 7.72 5.70 -10.10
N ARG A 136 8.82 5.17 -10.64
CA ARG A 136 10.15 5.31 -10.02
C ARG A 136 10.58 6.77 -10.01
N SER A 137 10.50 7.47 -11.13
CA SER A 137 10.84 8.90 -11.22
C SER A 137 10.04 9.73 -10.22
N LEU A 138 8.73 9.52 -10.14
CA LEU A 138 7.89 10.21 -9.15
C LEU A 138 8.32 9.91 -7.70
N THR A 139 8.66 8.64 -7.43
CA THR A 139 9.13 8.24 -6.09
C THR A 139 10.44 8.93 -5.73
N ASP A 140 11.38 9.05 -6.67
CA ASP A 140 12.67 9.73 -6.47
C ASP A 140 12.48 11.23 -6.26
N ASP A 141 11.58 11.87 -7.02
CA ASP A 141 11.25 13.29 -6.86
C ASP A 141 10.69 13.58 -5.45
N TYR A 142 9.78 12.74 -4.96
CA TYR A 142 9.24 12.87 -3.61
C TYR A 142 10.27 12.51 -2.53
N ALA A 143 11.15 11.53 -2.77
CA ALA A 143 12.24 11.21 -1.85
C ALA A 143 13.18 12.42 -1.66
N ALA A 144 13.52 13.11 -2.76
CA ALA A 144 14.30 14.33 -2.72
C ALA A 144 13.54 15.47 -2.00
N LYS A 145 12.26 15.68 -2.32
CA LYS A 145 11.42 16.72 -1.72
C LYS A 145 11.25 16.53 -0.21
N LEU A 146 11.08 15.29 0.25
CA LEU A 146 10.89 14.95 1.67
C LEU A 146 12.21 14.67 2.39
N ASN A 147 13.35 14.71 1.67
CA ASN A 147 14.69 14.45 2.18
C ASN A 147 14.80 13.11 2.94
N ARG A 148 14.24 12.05 2.39
CA ARG A 148 14.30 10.70 2.94
C ARG A 148 14.08 9.64 1.87
N ASN A 149 14.47 8.40 2.16
CA ASN A 149 14.24 7.28 1.25
C ASN A 149 12.76 6.93 1.19
N LEU A 150 12.24 6.81 -0.03
CA LEU A 150 10.92 6.27 -0.32
C LEU A 150 11.03 5.01 -1.17
N ARG A 151 10.16 4.04 -0.91
CA ARG A 151 10.13 2.75 -1.62
C ARG A 151 9.09 2.77 -2.73
N LEU A 152 9.37 2.07 -3.82
CA LEU A 152 8.39 1.76 -4.87
C LEU A 152 7.90 0.32 -4.72
N SER A 153 6.60 0.12 -4.55
CA SER A 153 5.95 -1.19 -4.60
C SER A 153 5.32 -1.37 -5.98
N ALA A 154 5.95 -2.18 -6.82
CA ALA A 154 5.53 -2.41 -8.20
C ALA A 154 5.94 -3.81 -8.66
N GLY A 155 5.17 -4.39 -9.58
CA GLY A 155 5.42 -5.71 -10.13
C GLY A 155 4.69 -6.83 -9.41
N MET A 156 4.07 -7.69 -10.20
CA MET A 156 3.35 -8.89 -9.78
C MET A 156 3.90 -10.11 -10.54
N SER A 157 3.28 -11.28 -10.39
CA SER A 157 3.77 -12.55 -10.96
C SER A 157 4.05 -12.49 -12.47
N GLY A 158 3.36 -11.63 -13.24
CA GLY A 158 3.52 -11.53 -14.69
C GLY A 158 4.56 -10.50 -15.16
N ASP A 159 4.93 -9.53 -14.33
CA ASP A 159 5.71 -8.36 -14.74
C ASP A 159 6.79 -7.91 -13.73
N PHE A 160 7.00 -8.67 -12.65
CA PHE A 160 7.98 -8.30 -11.62
C PHE A 160 9.44 -8.18 -12.14
N PRO A 161 9.89 -8.93 -13.18
CA PRO A 161 11.24 -8.73 -13.70
C PRO A 161 11.42 -7.33 -14.30
N ASP A 162 10.41 -6.82 -15.01
CA ASP A 162 10.43 -5.47 -15.56
C ASP A 162 10.35 -4.40 -14.45
N ALA A 163 9.55 -4.64 -13.42
CA ALA A 163 9.47 -3.76 -12.26
C ALA A 163 10.82 -3.65 -11.54
N ILE A 164 11.52 -4.78 -11.32
CA ILE A 164 12.87 -4.78 -10.72
C ILE A 164 13.85 -4.02 -11.61
N ALA A 165 13.83 -4.24 -12.92
CA ALA A 165 14.69 -3.54 -13.87
C ALA A 165 14.44 -2.01 -13.86
N CYS A 166 13.23 -1.57 -13.50
CA CYS A 166 12.86 -0.17 -13.33
C CYS A 166 13.05 0.36 -11.90
N GLY A 167 13.69 -0.40 -11.00
CA GLY A 167 14.01 0.05 -9.65
C GLY A 167 12.91 -0.14 -8.62
N SER A 168 12.01 -1.12 -8.80
CA SER A 168 11.05 -1.50 -7.75
C SER A 168 11.76 -2.06 -6.53
N ASP A 169 11.41 -1.57 -5.35
CA ASP A 169 11.94 -2.03 -4.06
C ASP A 169 11.12 -3.20 -3.50
N ILE A 170 9.85 -3.31 -3.88
CA ILE A 170 8.92 -4.33 -3.40
C ILE A 170 8.16 -4.92 -4.58
N VAL A 171 8.25 -6.23 -4.75
CA VAL A 171 7.41 -6.98 -5.69
C VAL A 171 6.34 -7.77 -4.93
N ARG A 172 5.17 -7.92 -5.53
CA ARG A 172 4.01 -8.59 -4.93
C ARG A 172 3.74 -9.92 -5.66
N VAL A 173 4.40 -10.97 -5.24
CA VAL A 173 4.33 -12.28 -5.89
C VAL A 173 3.41 -13.21 -5.12
N GLY A 174 2.30 -13.59 -5.71
CA GLY A 174 1.34 -14.54 -5.16
C GLY A 174 1.30 -15.83 -5.97
N THR A 175 0.62 -15.80 -7.11
CA THR A 175 0.35 -17.01 -7.92
C THR A 175 1.60 -17.75 -8.36
N ALA A 176 2.69 -17.06 -8.67
CA ALA A 176 3.95 -17.70 -9.08
C ALA A 176 4.64 -18.44 -7.92
N LEU A 177 4.34 -18.09 -6.67
CA LEU A 177 4.94 -18.70 -5.48
C LEU A 177 3.98 -19.69 -4.80
N LEU A 178 2.70 -19.36 -4.71
CA LEU A 178 1.70 -20.09 -3.92
C LEU A 178 0.75 -20.93 -4.80
N GLY A 179 0.87 -20.84 -6.13
CA GLY A 179 -0.05 -21.44 -7.07
C GLY A 179 -1.35 -20.66 -7.26
N PRO A 180 -2.23 -21.09 -8.18
CA PRO A 180 -3.51 -20.46 -8.41
C PRO A 180 -4.42 -20.55 -7.17
N ARG A 181 -5.25 -19.53 -6.96
CA ARG A 181 -6.24 -19.56 -5.89
C ARG A 181 -7.23 -20.72 -6.13
N PRO A 182 -7.60 -21.50 -5.09
CA PRO A 182 -8.67 -22.46 -5.21
C PRO A 182 -9.95 -21.73 -5.65
N VAL A 183 -10.61 -22.27 -6.66
CA VAL A 183 -11.97 -21.82 -7.04
C VAL A 183 -12.91 -22.40 -5.98
N VAL A 184 -13.48 -21.53 -5.16
CA VAL A 184 -14.50 -21.88 -4.18
C VAL A 184 -15.87 -21.60 -4.78
#